data_8592ffde2057363e41a66355da9454a1
#
_entry.id   8592ffde2057363e41a66355da9454a1
#
_cell.length_a   1.000
_cell.length_b   1.000
_cell.length_c   1.000
_cell.angle_alpha   90.00
_cell.angle_beta   90.00
_cell.angle_gamma   90.00
#
_symmetry.space_group_name_H-M   'P 1'
#
loop_
_entity.id
_entity.type
_entity.pdbx_description
1 polymer ?
#
loop_
_entity_poly.entity_id
_entity_poly.type
_entity_poly.pdbx_seq_one_letter_code
_entity_poly.pdbx_strand_id
1 'polypeptide(L)'
;MKRLSQLALIAVSLCMSASALAEETCAKQPSDGALFQCTVQQKKLAEDDLNKEYQTAKKRIVQMYGSQKKLADDYVATLVDTQRSWLKYRDGQCKLEAFAAEEGTNANAVATNLCVIRIDNERTAILKQLPY
;
A
#
# COMPACT_ATOMS: atom_id res chain seq x y z
N MET A 1 34.75 -35.92 24.78
CA MET A 1 34.71 -34.78 23.83
C MET A 1 33.52 -34.97 22.91
N LYS A 2 32.40 -34.35 23.24
CA LYS A 2 31.18 -34.39 22.41
C LYS A 2 31.01 -33.02 21.78
N ARG A 3 31.16 -32.94 20.45
CA ARG A 3 30.89 -31.75 19.66
C ARG A 3 29.39 -31.68 19.44
N LEU A 4 28.72 -30.69 20.06
CA LEU A 4 27.35 -30.30 19.74
C LEU A 4 27.39 -29.41 18.49
N SER A 5 26.94 -29.99 17.37
CA SER A 5 26.60 -29.20 16.17
C SER A 5 25.29 -28.45 16.43
N GLN A 6 25.38 -27.14 16.58
CA GLN A 6 24.21 -26.27 16.57
C GLN A 6 23.80 -26.01 15.12
N LEU A 7 22.73 -26.65 14.70
CA LEU A 7 22.01 -26.33 13.46
C LEU A 7 21.22 -25.04 13.70
N ALA A 8 21.72 -23.94 13.18
CA ALA A 8 20.99 -22.69 13.11
C ALA A 8 19.89 -22.82 12.05
N LEU A 9 18.67 -22.98 12.48
CA LEU A 9 17.47 -22.85 11.63
C LEU A 9 17.28 -21.38 11.30
N ILE A 10 17.68 -20.97 10.09
CA ILE A 10 17.36 -19.67 9.52
C ILE A 10 15.90 -19.74 9.09
N ALA A 11 14.99 -19.19 9.90
CA ALA A 11 13.61 -18.96 9.50
C ALA A 11 13.59 -17.81 8.49
N VAL A 12 13.55 -18.16 7.20
CA VAL A 12 13.28 -17.20 6.13
C VAL A 12 11.80 -16.81 6.24
N SER A 13 11.54 -15.64 6.85
CA SER A 13 10.20 -15.05 6.90
C SER A 13 9.84 -14.58 5.49
N LEU A 14 8.99 -15.35 4.80
CA LEU A 14 8.36 -14.93 3.55
C LEU A 14 7.34 -13.84 3.87
N CYS A 15 7.77 -12.57 3.83
CA CYS A 15 6.85 -11.44 3.72
C CYS A 15 6.30 -11.42 2.29
N MET A 16 5.25 -12.19 2.02
CA MET A 16 4.47 -12.04 0.79
C MET A 16 3.74 -10.70 0.87
N SER A 17 4.20 -9.74 0.08
CA SER A 17 3.56 -8.43 -0.05
C SER A 17 2.15 -8.61 -0.62
N ALA A 18 1.13 -7.98 -0.03
CA ALA A 18 -0.27 -8.06 -0.49
C ALA A 18 -0.45 -7.64 -1.96
N SER A 19 0.44 -6.78 -2.48
CA SER A 19 0.50 -6.39 -3.89
C SER A 19 0.80 -7.54 -4.83
N ALA A 20 1.70 -8.45 -4.48
CA ALA A 20 2.02 -9.63 -5.30
C ALA A 20 0.82 -10.57 -5.40
N LEU A 21 0.02 -10.70 -4.34
CA LEU A 21 -1.20 -11.51 -4.34
C LEU A 21 -2.29 -10.94 -5.25
N ALA A 22 -2.48 -9.62 -5.28
CA ALA A 22 -3.47 -8.97 -6.14
C ALA A 22 -3.10 -9.10 -7.63
N GLU A 23 -1.83 -8.90 -7.98
CA GLU A 23 -1.32 -9.07 -9.34
C GLU A 23 -1.46 -10.53 -9.80
N GLU A 24 -1.07 -11.50 -8.99
CA GLU A 24 -1.22 -12.92 -9.28
C GLU A 24 -2.70 -13.32 -9.44
N THR A 25 -3.59 -12.80 -8.60
CA THR A 25 -5.04 -13.07 -8.66
C THR A 25 -5.64 -12.56 -9.96
N CYS A 26 -5.27 -11.35 -10.41
CA CYS A 26 -5.80 -10.77 -11.63
C CYS A 26 -5.15 -11.33 -12.90
N ALA A 27 -3.88 -11.73 -12.87
CA ALA A 27 -3.17 -12.30 -14.01
C ALA A 27 -3.79 -13.61 -14.56
N LYS A 28 -4.59 -14.30 -13.75
CA LYS A 28 -5.27 -15.55 -14.14
C LYS A 28 -6.64 -15.35 -14.79
N GLN A 29 -7.04 -14.11 -15.06
CA GLN A 29 -8.35 -13.82 -15.65
C GLN A 29 -8.43 -14.25 -17.12
N PRO A 30 -9.59 -14.76 -17.60
CA PRO A 30 -9.72 -15.38 -18.89
C PRO A 30 -9.75 -14.41 -20.08
N SER A 31 -9.88 -13.09 -19.83
CA SER A 31 -9.96 -12.06 -20.85
C SER A 31 -9.48 -10.70 -20.35
N ASP A 32 -9.16 -9.80 -21.28
CA ASP A 32 -8.74 -8.42 -20.96
C ASP A 32 -9.83 -7.65 -20.20
N GLY A 33 -11.11 -7.88 -20.54
CA GLY A 33 -12.21 -7.28 -19.80
C GLY A 33 -12.34 -7.80 -18.36
N ALA A 34 -12.15 -9.11 -18.17
CA ALA A 34 -12.14 -9.70 -16.84
C ALA A 34 -10.93 -9.25 -16.01
N LEU A 35 -9.75 -9.14 -16.66
CA LEU A 35 -8.55 -8.59 -16.03
C LEU A 35 -8.78 -7.14 -15.58
N PHE A 36 -9.33 -6.29 -16.46
CA PHE A 36 -9.67 -4.92 -16.11
C PHE A 36 -10.60 -4.85 -14.89
N GLN A 37 -11.71 -5.61 -14.89
CA GLN A 37 -12.66 -5.62 -13.77
C GLN A 37 -12.01 -6.12 -12.47
N CYS A 38 -11.17 -7.14 -12.55
CA CYS A 38 -10.41 -7.63 -11.40
C CYS A 38 -9.54 -6.52 -10.80
N THR A 39 -8.78 -5.80 -11.62
CA THR A 39 -7.90 -4.71 -11.14
C THR A 39 -8.69 -3.54 -10.57
N VAL A 40 -9.87 -3.22 -11.10
CA VAL A 40 -10.77 -2.21 -10.52
C VAL A 40 -11.20 -2.60 -9.10
N GLN A 41 -11.60 -3.86 -8.90
CA GLN A 41 -12.02 -4.35 -7.58
C GLN A 41 -10.86 -4.37 -6.59
N GLN A 42 -9.70 -4.89 -6.98
CA GLN A 42 -8.52 -4.95 -6.12
C GLN A 42 -8.00 -3.55 -5.75
N LYS A 43 -8.03 -2.60 -6.69
CA LYS A 43 -7.70 -1.20 -6.43
C LYS A 43 -8.64 -0.61 -5.37
N LYS A 44 -9.95 -0.83 -5.52
CA LYS A 44 -10.92 -0.34 -4.52
C LYS A 44 -10.61 -0.88 -3.13
N LEU A 45 -10.31 -2.16 -2.99
CA LEU A 45 -9.96 -2.77 -1.71
C LEU A 45 -8.67 -2.14 -1.12
N ALA A 46 -7.66 -1.93 -1.93
CA ALA A 46 -6.41 -1.29 -1.49
C ALA A 46 -6.64 0.16 -1.03
N GLU A 47 -7.45 0.93 -1.76
CA GLU A 47 -7.83 2.30 -1.38
C GLU A 47 -8.67 2.35 -0.10
N ASP A 48 -9.62 1.42 0.08
CA ASP A 48 -10.42 1.33 1.29
C ASP A 48 -9.55 0.99 2.52
N ASP A 49 -8.61 0.06 2.39
CA ASP A 49 -7.65 -0.31 3.44
C ASP A 49 -6.71 0.84 3.78
N LEU A 50 -6.19 1.55 2.78
CA LEU A 50 -5.37 2.73 2.96
C LEU A 50 -6.11 3.83 3.74
N ASN A 51 -7.33 4.13 3.34
CA ASN A 51 -8.15 5.16 3.99
C ASN A 51 -8.49 4.79 5.43
N LYS A 52 -8.84 3.52 5.68
CA LYS A 52 -9.08 3.00 7.03
C LYS A 52 -7.84 3.13 7.91
N GLU A 53 -6.67 2.72 7.40
CA GLU A 53 -5.43 2.80 8.16
C GLU A 53 -4.98 4.24 8.42
N TYR A 54 -5.16 5.14 7.44
CA TYR A 54 -4.91 6.56 7.63
C TYR A 54 -5.75 7.16 8.79
N GLN A 55 -7.03 6.82 8.87
CA GLN A 55 -7.88 7.27 9.99
C GLN A 55 -7.44 6.64 11.32
N THR A 56 -7.06 5.36 11.30
CA THR A 56 -6.57 4.64 12.47
C THR A 56 -5.25 5.22 12.98
N ALA A 57 -4.33 5.56 12.09
CA ALA A 57 -3.06 6.21 12.43
C ALA A 57 -3.29 7.55 13.14
N LYS A 58 -4.22 8.39 12.65
CA LYS A 58 -4.57 9.65 13.33
C LYS A 58 -5.09 9.41 14.76
N LYS A 59 -5.93 8.40 14.95
CA LYS A 59 -6.43 8.05 16.30
C LYS A 59 -5.31 7.60 17.22
N ARG A 60 -4.37 6.75 16.75
CA ARG A 60 -3.21 6.32 17.54
C ARG A 60 -2.32 7.49 17.96
N ILE A 61 -2.09 8.46 17.07
CA ILE A 61 -1.33 9.68 17.36
C ILE A 61 -1.99 10.46 18.51
N VAL A 62 -3.29 10.71 18.40
CA VAL A 62 -4.05 11.41 19.44
C VAL A 62 -4.04 10.66 20.77
N GLN A 63 -4.14 9.33 20.75
CA GLN A 63 -4.07 8.50 21.96
C GLN A 63 -2.70 8.54 22.61
N MET A 64 -1.62 8.48 21.83
CA MET A 64 -0.26 8.49 22.34
C MET A 64 0.14 9.84 22.93
N TYR A 65 -0.25 10.92 22.29
CA TYR A 65 0.12 12.29 22.69
C TYR A 65 -1.01 13.04 23.39
N GLY A 66 -2.07 12.36 23.83
CA GLY A 66 -3.31 12.96 24.35
C GLY A 66 -3.14 13.95 25.49
N SER A 67 -2.11 13.78 26.38
CA SER A 67 -1.75 14.74 27.43
C SER A 67 -1.02 16.00 26.90
N GLN A 68 -0.52 15.94 25.66
CA GLN A 68 0.21 17.01 24.98
C GLN A 68 -0.55 17.41 23.70
N LYS A 69 -1.72 18.02 23.89
CA LYS A 69 -2.65 18.32 22.79
C LYS A 69 -2.00 19.01 21.59
N LYS A 70 -1.16 20.04 21.86
CA LYS A 70 -0.49 20.75 20.76
C LYS A 70 0.41 19.84 19.93
N LEU A 71 1.15 18.94 20.57
CA LEU A 71 2.02 17.98 19.88
C LEU A 71 1.20 17.00 19.03
N ALA A 72 0.08 16.50 19.58
CA ALA A 72 -0.82 15.64 18.83
C ALA A 72 -1.39 16.34 17.58
N ASP A 73 -1.85 17.56 17.73
CA ASP A 73 -2.41 18.37 16.64
C ASP A 73 -1.36 18.66 15.56
N ASP A 74 -0.13 19.02 15.93
CA ASP A 74 0.97 19.29 15.01
C ASP A 74 1.38 18.00 14.25
N TYR A 75 1.41 16.84 14.94
CA TYR A 75 1.72 15.55 14.31
C TYR A 75 0.64 15.16 13.29
N VAL A 76 -0.64 15.28 13.67
CA VAL A 76 -1.75 14.99 12.76
C VAL A 76 -1.74 15.93 11.55
N ALA A 77 -1.50 17.23 11.74
CA ALA A 77 -1.38 18.19 10.64
C ALA A 77 -0.26 17.81 9.66
N THR A 78 0.91 17.42 10.19
CA THR A 78 2.05 16.95 9.39
C THR A 78 1.67 15.68 8.60
N LEU A 79 0.97 14.72 9.23
CA LEU A 79 0.50 13.51 8.55
C LEU A 79 -0.49 13.85 7.42
N VAL A 80 -1.43 14.79 7.65
CA VAL A 80 -2.40 15.24 6.63
C VAL A 80 -1.68 15.82 5.41
N ASP A 81 -0.72 16.72 5.60
CA ASP A 81 0.03 17.34 4.51
C ASP A 81 0.91 16.33 3.77
N THR A 82 1.55 15.43 4.51
CA THR A 82 2.35 14.33 3.95
C THR A 82 1.48 13.40 3.10
N GLN A 83 0.29 13.03 3.58
CA GLN A 83 -0.63 12.17 2.84
C GLN A 83 -1.12 12.82 1.54
N ARG A 84 -1.40 14.12 1.55
CA ARG A 84 -1.77 14.86 0.33
C ARG A 84 -0.65 14.88 -0.70
N SER A 85 0.58 15.12 -0.27
CA SER A 85 1.76 15.10 -1.15
C SER A 85 2.03 13.71 -1.69
N TRP A 86 1.86 12.69 -0.85
CA TRP A 86 2.01 11.29 -1.24
C TRP A 86 0.97 10.87 -2.30
N LEU A 87 -0.29 11.28 -2.19
CA LEU A 87 -1.31 11.01 -3.21
C LEU A 87 -0.92 11.59 -4.58
N LYS A 88 -0.36 12.80 -4.61
CA LYS A 88 0.16 13.40 -5.86
C LYS A 88 1.31 12.58 -6.45
N TYR A 89 2.23 12.13 -5.59
CA TYR A 89 3.32 11.25 -6.00
C TYR A 89 2.79 9.94 -6.59
N ARG A 90 1.87 9.25 -5.88
CA ARG A 90 1.25 8.00 -6.35
C ARG A 90 0.65 8.15 -7.74
N ASP A 91 -0.20 9.17 -7.91
CA ASP A 91 -0.91 9.40 -9.16
C ASP A 91 0.05 9.73 -10.32
N GLY A 92 1.09 10.51 -10.05
CA GLY A 92 2.15 10.81 -11.03
C GLY A 92 2.98 9.59 -11.38
N GLN A 93 3.41 8.81 -10.39
CA GLN A 93 4.18 7.58 -10.59
C GLN A 93 3.40 6.57 -11.43
N CYS A 94 2.10 6.38 -11.15
CA CYS A 94 1.29 5.42 -11.88
C CYS A 94 0.98 5.85 -13.32
N LYS A 95 0.95 7.16 -13.60
CA LYS A 95 0.96 7.65 -14.99
C LYS A 95 2.25 7.31 -15.72
N LEU A 96 3.40 7.43 -15.05
CA LEU A 96 4.68 7.05 -15.65
C LEU A 96 4.74 5.55 -15.96
N GLU A 97 4.29 4.70 -15.05
CA GLU A 97 4.27 3.24 -15.26
C GLU A 97 3.32 2.79 -16.38
N ALA A 98 2.19 3.49 -16.55
CA ALA A 98 1.21 3.21 -17.59
C ALA A 98 1.51 3.93 -18.94
N PHE A 99 2.59 4.73 -19.02
CA PHE A 99 2.84 5.66 -20.11
C PHE A 99 2.94 5.01 -21.50
N ALA A 100 3.44 3.76 -21.57
CA ALA A 100 3.58 3.04 -22.83
C ALA A 100 2.26 2.52 -23.43
N ALA A 101 1.19 2.46 -22.62
CA ALA A 101 -0.15 2.07 -23.06
C ALA A 101 -0.98 3.33 -23.41
N GLU A 102 -1.71 3.27 -24.52
CA GLU A 102 -2.55 4.39 -24.96
C GLU A 102 -3.61 4.75 -23.93
N GLU A 103 -3.69 6.04 -23.58
CA GLU A 103 -4.65 6.57 -22.61
C GLU A 103 -6.10 6.25 -23.04
N GLY A 104 -6.94 5.86 -22.08
CA GLY A 104 -8.33 5.48 -22.32
C GLY A 104 -8.52 4.00 -22.72
N THR A 105 -7.46 3.22 -22.88
CA THR A 105 -7.54 1.78 -23.14
C THR A 105 -7.59 0.96 -21.85
N ASN A 106 -8.11 -0.27 -21.93
CA ASN A 106 -8.07 -1.21 -20.81
C ASN A 106 -6.62 -1.51 -20.37
N ALA A 107 -5.68 -1.59 -21.30
CA ALA A 107 -4.28 -1.83 -20.99
C ALA A 107 -3.68 -0.71 -20.13
N ASN A 108 -3.94 0.55 -20.46
CA ASN A 108 -3.53 1.70 -19.66
C ASN A 108 -4.17 1.68 -18.26
N ALA A 109 -5.48 1.41 -18.20
CA ALA A 109 -6.21 1.34 -16.94
C ALA A 109 -5.73 0.19 -16.04
N VAL A 110 -5.45 -0.99 -16.60
CA VAL A 110 -4.87 -2.14 -15.87
C VAL A 110 -3.51 -1.80 -15.30
N ALA A 111 -2.60 -1.24 -16.11
CA ALA A 111 -1.27 -0.84 -15.65
C ALA A 111 -1.36 0.21 -14.53
N THR A 112 -2.22 1.21 -14.68
CA THR A 112 -2.48 2.22 -13.64
C THR A 112 -3.02 1.60 -12.36
N ASN A 113 -4.03 0.72 -12.46
CA ASN A 113 -4.64 0.08 -11.29
C ASN A 113 -3.65 -0.80 -10.52
N LEU A 114 -2.85 -1.62 -11.22
CA LEU A 114 -1.82 -2.45 -10.57
C LEU A 114 -0.77 -1.61 -9.83
N CYS A 115 -0.34 -0.52 -10.43
CA CYS A 115 0.57 0.43 -9.77
C CYS A 115 -0.07 1.04 -8.52
N VAL A 116 -1.32 1.52 -8.59
CA VAL A 116 -2.03 2.10 -7.43
C VAL A 116 -2.17 1.07 -6.32
N ILE A 117 -2.58 -0.16 -6.62
CA ILE A 117 -2.68 -1.25 -5.64
C ILE A 117 -1.37 -1.44 -4.89
N ARG A 118 -0.27 -1.54 -5.60
CA ARG A 118 1.07 -1.74 -5.01
C ARG A 118 1.45 -0.58 -4.09
N ILE A 119 1.36 0.65 -4.59
CA ILE A 119 1.78 1.85 -3.84
C ILE A 119 0.86 2.10 -2.63
N ASP A 120 -0.44 1.85 -2.75
CA ASP A 120 -1.40 1.95 -1.64
C ASP A 120 -1.09 0.93 -0.53
N ASN A 121 -0.78 -0.31 -0.89
CA ASN A 121 -0.40 -1.34 0.08
C ASN A 121 0.91 -1.01 0.80
N GLU A 122 1.92 -0.50 0.08
CA GLU A 122 3.17 -0.02 0.66
C GLU A 122 2.91 1.13 1.66
N ARG A 123 2.07 2.09 1.28
CA ARG A 123 1.69 3.21 2.16
C ARG A 123 0.92 2.76 3.38
N THR A 124 -0.01 1.83 3.22
CA THR A 124 -0.76 1.24 4.33
C THR A 124 0.17 0.60 5.36
N ALA A 125 1.20 -0.12 4.90
CA ALA A 125 2.21 -0.72 5.78
C ALA A 125 3.02 0.35 6.56
N ILE A 126 3.36 1.47 5.92
CA ILE A 126 4.04 2.61 6.57
C ILE A 126 3.12 3.26 7.60
N LEU A 127 1.86 3.50 7.27
CA LEU A 127 0.89 4.11 8.19
C LEU A 127 0.67 3.28 9.47
N LYS A 128 0.76 1.95 9.38
CA LYS A 128 0.66 1.06 10.54
C LYS A 128 1.78 1.25 11.57
N GLN A 129 2.90 1.84 11.17
CA GLN A 129 4.04 2.09 12.06
C GLN A 129 3.92 3.41 12.84
N LEU A 130 2.99 4.27 12.45
CA LEU A 130 2.78 5.57 13.12
C LEU A 130 2.01 5.43 14.45
N PRO A 131 2.36 6.28 15.46
CA PRO A 131 3.45 7.23 15.49
C PRO A 131 4.80 6.58 15.76
N TYR A 132 5.89 7.21 15.30
CA TYR A 132 7.27 6.79 15.59
C TYR A 132 7.72 7.25 16.97
#